data_d7243be3ef9bc20f75c2a20f175801df
#
_entry.id   d7243be3ef9bc20f75c2a20f175801df
#
_cell.length_a   1.000
_cell.length_b   1.000
_cell.length_c   1.000
_cell.angle_alpha   90.00
_cell.angle_beta   90.00
_cell.angle_gamma   90.00
#
_symmetry.space_group_name_H-M   'P 1'
#
loop_
_entity.id
_entity.type
_entity.pdbx_description
1 polymer ?
#
loop_
_entity_poly.entity_id
_entity_poly.type
_entity_poly.pdbx_seq_one_letter_code
_entity_poly.pdbx_strand_id
1 'polypeptide(L)'
;MSTPSLNGVVETCLYSDNLPRAVRFYKEQLGLRLLESGERLCVFSVADKQVLLIFRSGGTMKPIATPGGMIPPHDAAGQLHFAFAVSKEDFAKWEKHLIQRGIAIESKVSWPKGGHSIYFRDPDNHLVELATPGIWEVY
;
A
#
# COMPACT_ATOMS: atom_id res chain seq x y z
N MET A 1 28.86 16.62 -13.77
CA MET A 1 28.58 15.85 -12.55
C MET A 1 27.47 14.84 -12.82
N SER A 2 27.66 13.62 -12.37
CA SER A 2 26.62 12.60 -12.44
C SER A 2 25.67 12.71 -11.24
N THR A 3 24.42 12.35 -11.47
CA THR A 3 23.42 12.26 -10.39
C THR A 3 23.70 11.01 -9.55
N PRO A 4 23.69 11.10 -8.22
CA PRO A 4 23.78 9.90 -7.38
C PRO A 4 22.62 8.95 -7.62
N SER A 5 22.81 7.67 -7.28
CA SER A 5 21.80 6.64 -7.49
C SER A 5 20.71 6.65 -6.42
N LEU A 6 19.50 6.33 -6.82
CA LEU A 6 18.41 5.94 -5.95
C LEU A 6 18.31 4.41 -5.97
N ASN A 7 17.95 3.80 -4.84
CA ASN A 7 17.89 2.33 -4.71
C ASN A 7 16.45 1.78 -4.73
N GLY A 8 15.48 2.66 -4.90
CA GLY A 8 14.07 2.28 -4.97
C GLY A 8 13.17 3.18 -4.13
N VAL A 9 11.93 2.79 -4.03
CA VAL A 9 10.94 3.44 -3.16
C VAL A 9 10.82 2.61 -1.89
N VAL A 10 11.01 3.23 -0.72
CA VAL A 10 10.99 2.51 0.56
C VAL A 10 9.68 2.68 1.32
N GLU A 11 8.99 3.81 1.13
CA GLU A 11 7.73 4.12 1.81
C GLU A 11 6.63 4.41 0.82
N THR A 12 5.44 3.83 1.05
CA THR A 12 4.19 4.19 0.37
C THR A 12 3.23 4.66 1.45
N CYS A 13 2.56 5.80 1.23
CA CYS A 13 1.75 6.45 2.25
C CYS A 13 0.29 6.55 1.83
N LEU A 14 -0.59 6.15 2.75
CA LEU A 14 -2.04 6.32 2.65
C LEU A 14 -2.54 7.11 3.85
N TYR A 15 -3.81 7.50 3.80
CA TYR A 15 -4.49 8.22 4.87
C TYR A 15 -5.79 7.50 5.21
N SER A 16 -6.14 7.46 6.50
CA SER A 16 -7.33 6.77 6.97
C SER A 16 -8.03 7.58 8.08
N ASP A 17 -9.35 7.58 8.04
CA ASP A 17 -10.16 8.17 9.12
C ASP A 17 -10.28 7.21 10.33
N ASN A 18 -9.88 5.96 10.16
CA ASN A 18 -10.03 4.93 11.19
C ASN A 18 -8.87 3.95 11.11
N LEU A 19 -7.80 4.24 11.85
CA LEU A 19 -6.59 3.40 11.85
C LEU A 19 -6.85 1.97 12.36
N PRO A 20 -7.63 1.72 13.41
CA PRO A 20 -7.93 0.34 13.80
C PRO A 20 -8.60 -0.48 12.69
N ARG A 21 -9.48 0.12 11.91
CA ARG A 21 -10.11 -0.54 10.76
C ARG A 21 -9.09 -0.82 9.65
N ALA A 22 -8.19 0.11 9.37
CA ALA A 22 -7.10 -0.09 8.41
C ALA A 22 -6.18 -1.22 8.86
N VAL A 23 -5.81 -1.27 10.15
CA VAL A 23 -4.97 -2.36 10.71
C VAL A 23 -5.64 -3.71 10.51
N ARG A 24 -6.92 -3.85 10.82
CA ARG A 24 -7.64 -5.11 10.62
C ARG A 24 -7.59 -5.55 9.15
N PHE A 25 -7.78 -4.62 8.22
CA PHE A 25 -7.77 -4.94 6.80
C PHE A 25 -6.40 -5.40 6.32
N TYR A 26 -5.36 -4.60 6.52
CA TYR A 26 -4.04 -4.91 5.99
C TYR A 26 -3.34 -6.04 6.72
N LYS A 27 -3.51 -6.15 8.04
CA LYS A 27 -2.93 -7.23 8.84
C LYS A 27 -3.71 -8.53 8.71
N GLU A 28 -5.01 -8.49 9.00
CA GLU A 28 -5.80 -9.73 9.12
C GLU A 28 -6.30 -10.23 7.78
N GLN A 29 -6.71 -9.32 6.88
CA GLN A 29 -7.26 -9.72 5.59
C GLN A 29 -6.19 -9.91 4.52
N LEU A 30 -5.20 -9.04 4.45
CA LEU A 30 -4.12 -9.14 3.48
C LEU A 30 -2.86 -9.83 4.01
N GLY A 31 -2.75 -10.04 5.32
CA GLY A 31 -1.65 -10.80 5.92
C GLY A 31 -0.34 -10.02 6.08
N LEU A 32 -0.36 -8.68 6.05
CA LEU A 32 0.84 -7.89 6.24
C LEU A 32 1.29 -7.90 7.70
N ARG A 33 2.59 -7.94 7.93
CA ARG A 33 3.17 -7.84 9.26
C ARG A 33 3.12 -6.40 9.75
N LEU A 34 2.45 -6.17 10.88
CA LEU A 34 2.37 -4.86 11.52
C LEU A 34 3.67 -4.59 12.26
N LEU A 35 4.34 -3.47 11.93
CA LEU A 35 5.59 -3.04 12.58
C LEU A 35 5.33 -2.04 13.70
N GLU A 36 4.38 -1.14 13.50
CA GLU A 36 4.07 -0.08 14.44
C GLU A 36 2.58 0.26 14.36
N SER A 37 1.99 0.54 15.52
CA SER A 37 0.58 0.96 15.60
C SER A 37 0.41 2.00 16.70
N GLY A 38 -0.06 3.18 16.32
CA GLY A 38 -0.29 4.29 17.23
C GLY A 38 -1.52 5.09 16.81
N GLU A 39 -1.75 6.19 17.51
CA GLU A 39 -2.90 7.07 17.22
C GLU A 39 -2.70 7.91 15.96
N ARG A 40 -1.45 8.12 15.55
CA ARG A 40 -1.10 8.97 14.41
C ARG A 40 -0.92 8.18 13.12
N LEU A 41 -0.33 6.99 13.20
CA LEU A 41 -0.07 6.15 12.05
C LEU A 41 0.05 4.68 12.44
N CYS A 42 -0.07 3.83 11.43
CA CYS A 42 0.35 2.44 11.50
C CYS A 42 1.29 2.13 10.35
N VAL A 43 2.21 1.20 10.58
CA VAL A 43 3.27 0.84 9.63
C VAL A 43 3.28 -0.67 9.41
N PHE A 44 3.28 -1.08 8.15
CA PHE A 44 3.33 -2.49 7.76
C PHE A 44 4.58 -2.78 6.96
N SER A 45 5.17 -3.95 7.21
CA SER A 45 6.22 -4.47 6.34
C SER A 45 5.61 -4.97 5.03
N VAL A 46 6.24 -4.65 3.91
CA VAL A 46 5.90 -5.19 2.60
C VAL A 46 7.11 -5.95 2.08
N ALA A 47 6.99 -7.28 2.03
CA ALA A 47 8.05 -8.20 1.56
C ALA A 47 9.41 -8.01 2.28
N ASP A 48 9.40 -7.53 3.52
CA ASP A 48 10.58 -7.21 4.32
C ASP A 48 11.59 -6.26 3.63
N LYS A 49 11.11 -5.44 2.70
CA LYS A 49 11.93 -4.51 1.91
C LYS A 49 11.41 -3.09 1.92
N GLN A 50 10.09 -2.92 1.90
CA GLN A 50 9.45 -1.61 1.92
C GLN A 50 8.47 -1.55 3.08
N VAL A 51 7.93 -0.36 3.34
CA VAL A 51 6.87 -0.16 4.32
C VAL A 51 5.67 0.54 3.69
N LEU A 52 4.50 0.13 4.14
CA LEU A 52 3.25 0.84 3.90
C LEU A 52 2.90 1.59 5.18
N LEU A 53 2.82 2.91 5.08
CA LEU A 53 2.42 3.78 6.18
C LEU A 53 0.99 4.24 5.96
N ILE A 54 0.16 4.14 6.99
CA ILE A 54 -1.19 4.69 6.94
C ILE A 54 -1.31 5.71 8.07
N PHE A 55 -1.46 6.97 7.67
CA PHE A 55 -1.58 8.09 8.60
C PHE A 55 -3.04 8.36 8.89
N ARG A 56 -3.31 8.82 10.11
CA ARG A 56 -4.63 9.35 10.43
C ARG A 56 -4.86 10.64 9.63
N SER A 57 -5.99 10.70 8.94
CA SER A 57 -6.39 11.89 8.17
C SER A 57 -6.36 13.13 9.05
N GLY A 58 -5.74 14.20 8.56
CA GLY A 58 -5.59 15.47 9.28
C GLY A 58 -4.50 15.46 10.36
N GLY A 59 -3.85 14.32 10.60
CA GLY A 59 -2.82 14.19 11.64
C GLY A 59 -1.41 14.60 11.24
N THR A 60 -1.21 14.99 9.97
CA THR A 60 0.13 15.30 9.44
C THR A 60 0.26 16.72 8.89
N MET A 61 -0.69 17.60 9.21
CA MET A 61 -0.76 18.94 8.64
C MET A 61 0.21 19.94 9.28
N LYS A 62 0.88 19.57 10.36
CA LYS A 62 1.87 20.38 11.05
C LYS A 62 3.21 19.65 11.11
N PRO A 63 4.34 20.39 11.16
CA PRO A 63 5.64 19.76 11.39
C PRO A 63 5.63 18.98 12.70
N ILE A 64 6.37 17.87 12.73
CA ILE A 64 6.51 17.04 13.92
C ILE A 64 7.96 16.99 14.36
N ALA A 65 8.18 17.20 15.67
CA ALA A 65 9.53 17.12 16.23
C ALA A 65 9.88 15.66 16.50
N THR A 66 11.11 15.29 16.14
CA THR A 66 11.73 14.01 16.53
C THR A 66 13.03 14.32 17.25
N PRO A 67 13.64 13.35 17.97
CA PRO A 67 14.94 13.58 18.58
C PRO A 67 16.04 14.02 17.59
N GLY A 68 15.93 13.60 16.34
CA GLY A 68 16.90 13.91 15.30
C GLY A 68 16.56 15.11 14.42
N GLY A 69 15.38 15.71 14.56
CA GLY A 69 14.98 16.84 13.73
C GLY A 69 13.49 16.90 13.47
N MET A 70 13.09 17.86 12.63
CA MET A 70 11.68 18.09 12.31
C MET A 70 11.28 17.35 11.03
N ILE A 71 10.12 16.69 11.08
CA ILE A 71 9.49 16.15 9.87
C ILE A 71 8.52 17.22 9.35
N PRO A 72 8.67 17.63 8.08
CA PRO A 72 7.73 18.60 7.48
C PRO A 72 6.31 18.04 7.38
N PRO A 73 5.31 18.91 7.26
CA PRO A 73 3.93 18.49 7.09
C PRO A 73 3.69 17.88 5.70
N HIS A 74 2.70 17.02 5.64
CA HIS A 74 2.15 16.48 4.40
C HIS A 74 0.68 16.16 4.62
N ASP A 75 -0.08 16.07 3.54
CA ASP A 75 -1.52 15.78 3.62
C ASP A 75 -2.02 15.22 2.29
N ALA A 76 -3.10 14.47 2.36
CA ALA A 76 -3.85 14.05 1.20
C ALA A 76 -5.29 13.72 1.61
N ALA A 77 -6.19 13.78 0.64
CA ALA A 77 -7.59 13.43 0.81
C ALA A 77 -8.08 12.70 -0.43
N GLY A 78 -9.19 12.00 -0.29
CA GLY A 78 -9.81 11.27 -1.38
C GLY A 78 -9.27 9.86 -1.56
N GLN A 79 -9.54 9.30 -2.74
CA GLN A 79 -9.22 7.92 -3.08
C GLN A 79 -7.82 7.85 -3.69
N LEU A 80 -6.87 7.36 -2.93
CA LEU A 80 -5.51 7.17 -3.41
C LEU A 80 -5.37 5.81 -4.10
N HIS A 81 -4.29 5.62 -4.84
CA HIS A 81 -4.01 4.39 -5.56
C HIS A 81 -2.58 3.94 -5.34
N PHE A 82 -2.40 2.63 -5.14
CA PHE A 82 -1.07 2.01 -5.15
C PHE A 82 -1.20 0.53 -5.53
N ALA A 83 -0.07 -0.09 -5.84
CA ALA A 83 -0.03 -1.49 -6.25
C ALA A 83 1.00 -2.28 -5.45
N PHE A 84 0.60 -3.49 -5.04
CA PHE A 84 1.54 -4.51 -4.58
C PHE A 84 2.03 -5.32 -5.77
N ALA A 85 3.31 -5.66 -5.76
CA ALA A 85 3.87 -6.63 -6.68
C ALA A 85 3.50 -8.04 -6.21
N VAL A 86 2.99 -8.86 -7.10
CA VAL A 86 2.73 -10.28 -6.84
C VAL A 86 3.33 -11.11 -7.96
N SER A 87 3.73 -12.34 -7.65
CA SER A 87 4.25 -13.24 -8.70
C SER A 87 3.11 -13.72 -9.59
N LYS A 88 3.47 -14.11 -10.81
CA LYS A 88 2.53 -14.73 -11.74
C LYS A 88 1.91 -16.00 -11.13
N GLU A 89 2.72 -16.77 -10.42
CA GLU A 89 2.30 -18.02 -9.77
C GLU A 89 1.29 -17.78 -8.64
N ASP A 90 1.42 -16.67 -7.94
CA ASP A 90 0.54 -16.36 -6.80
C ASP A 90 -0.71 -15.56 -7.18
N PHE A 91 -0.80 -15.09 -8.43
CA PHE A 91 -1.93 -14.27 -8.88
C PHE A 91 -3.29 -14.94 -8.65
N ALA A 92 -3.43 -16.19 -9.11
CA ALA A 92 -4.68 -16.94 -8.93
C ALA A 92 -4.97 -17.23 -7.47
N LYS A 93 -3.94 -17.46 -6.65
CA LYS A 93 -4.10 -17.67 -5.21
C LYS A 93 -4.61 -16.41 -4.53
N TRP A 94 -4.13 -15.24 -4.93
CA TRP A 94 -4.60 -13.97 -4.42
C TRP A 94 -6.05 -13.70 -4.81
N GLU A 95 -6.44 -13.97 -6.05
CA GLU A 95 -7.83 -13.85 -6.47
C GLU A 95 -8.75 -14.70 -5.59
N LYS A 96 -8.38 -15.96 -5.37
CA LYS A 96 -9.12 -16.88 -4.51
C LYS A 96 -9.16 -16.37 -3.06
N HIS A 97 -8.04 -15.87 -2.54
CA HIS A 97 -7.95 -15.33 -1.19
C HIS A 97 -8.90 -14.14 -0.99
N LEU A 98 -8.91 -13.18 -1.92
CA LEU A 98 -9.79 -12.04 -1.86
C LEU A 98 -11.27 -12.46 -1.84
N ILE A 99 -11.65 -13.39 -2.69
CA ILE A 99 -13.01 -13.94 -2.74
C ILE A 99 -13.37 -14.60 -1.42
N GLN A 100 -12.49 -15.44 -0.88
CA GLN A 100 -12.71 -16.14 0.39
C GLN A 100 -12.84 -15.19 1.58
N ARG A 101 -12.17 -14.04 1.52
CA ARG A 101 -12.26 -13.00 2.56
C ARG A 101 -13.43 -12.05 2.37
N GLY A 102 -14.24 -12.23 1.32
CA GLY A 102 -15.36 -11.36 1.05
C GLY A 102 -14.95 -9.98 0.54
N ILE A 103 -13.74 -9.84 0.01
CA ILE A 103 -13.26 -8.59 -0.58
C ILE A 103 -13.69 -8.56 -2.04
N ALA A 104 -14.52 -7.59 -2.41
CA ALA A 104 -15.02 -7.46 -3.77
C ALA A 104 -13.89 -7.08 -4.74
N ILE A 105 -13.73 -7.88 -5.79
CA ILE A 105 -12.83 -7.55 -6.90
C ILE A 105 -13.57 -6.59 -7.82
N GLU A 106 -13.09 -5.33 -7.90
CA GLU A 106 -13.74 -4.31 -8.70
C GLU A 106 -13.44 -4.49 -10.18
N SER A 107 -12.23 -4.90 -10.53
CA SER A 107 -11.81 -5.08 -11.92
C SER A 107 -10.60 -6.02 -12.02
N LYS A 108 -10.45 -6.63 -13.19
CA LYS A 108 -9.26 -7.39 -13.58
C LYS A 108 -8.83 -6.90 -14.95
N VAL A 109 -7.53 -6.74 -15.15
CA VAL A 109 -6.96 -6.28 -16.42
C VAL A 109 -5.88 -7.25 -16.87
N SER A 110 -5.90 -7.60 -18.17
CA SER A 110 -4.79 -8.30 -18.82
C SER A 110 -4.06 -7.30 -19.70
N TRP A 111 -2.74 -7.22 -19.51
CA TRP A 111 -1.92 -6.22 -20.18
C TRP A 111 -1.23 -6.80 -21.42
N PRO A 112 -0.95 -5.96 -22.44
CA PRO A 112 -0.38 -6.44 -23.71
C PRO A 112 0.93 -7.21 -23.57
N LYS A 113 1.75 -6.88 -22.57
CA LYS A 113 3.05 -7.54 -22.31
C LYS A 113 2.92 -8.83 -21.48
N GLY A 114 1.70 -9.29 -21.21
CA GLY A 114 1.44 -10.54 -20.51
C GLY A 114 1.22 -10.42 -19.01
N GLY A 115 1.33 -9.24 -18.43
CA GLY A 115 1.02 -8.99 -17.03
C GLY A 115 -0.48 -8.94 -16.75
N HIS A 116 -0.83 -9.07 -15.48
CA HIS A 116 -2.22 -9.05 -15.02
C HIS A 116 -2.35 -8.20 -13.77
N SER A 117 -3.51 -7.56 -13.62
CA SER A 117 -3.86 -6.78 -12.43
C SER A 117 -5.21 -7.19 -11.88
N ILE A 118 -5.33 -7.16 -10.55
CA ILE A 118 -6.59 -7.22 -9.81
C ILE A 118 -6.72 -5.92 -9.04
N TYR A 119 -7.92 -5.32 -9.06
CA TYR A 119 -8.22 -4.09 -8.34
C TYR A 119 -9.31 -4.32 -7.31
N PHE A 120 -9.10 -3.79 -6.12
CA PHE A 120 -10.10 -3.81 -5.04
C PHE A 120 -9.97 -2.56 -4.17
N ARG A 121 -10.91 -2.34 -3.25
CA ARG A 121 -10.91 -1.17 -2.36
C ARG A 121 -10.56 -1.58 -0.94
N ASP A 122 -9.77 -0.74 -0.27
CA ASP A 122 -9.57 -0.85 1.15
C ASP A 122 -10.74 -0.16 1.90
N PRO A 123 -10.80 -0.23 3.25
CA PRO A 123 -11.93 0.37 4.01
C PRO A 123 -12.07 1.88 3.86
N ASP A 124 -11.01 2.58 3.48
CA ASP A 124 -11.03 4.03 3.22
C ASP A 124 -11.24 4.35 1.74
N ASN A 125 -11.62 3.34 0.96
CA ASN A 125 -11.93 3.44 -0.46
C ASN A 125 -10.72 3.76 -1.35
N HIS A 126 -9.50 3.52 -0.86
CA HIS A 126 -8.32 3.57 -1.70
C HIS A 126 -8.31 2.41 -2.67
N LEU A 127 -7.87 2.66 -3.89
CA LEU A 127 -7.77 1.63 -4.92
C LEU A 127 -6.47 0.85 -4.74
N VAL A 128 -6.58 -0.40 -4.34
CA VAL A 128 -5.45 -1.31 -4.20
C VAL A 128 -5.37 -2.19 -5.44
N GLU A 129 -4.18 -2.32 -5.98
CA GLU A 129 -3.90 -3.17 -7.12
C GLU A 129 -2.92 -4.27 -6.72
N LEU A 130 -3.15 -5.48 -7.24
CA LEU A 130 -2.14 -6.54 -7.24
C LEU A 130 -1.66 -6.70 -8.68
N ALA A 131 -0.38 -6.50 -8.92
CA ALA A 131 0.19 -6.42 -10.27
C ALA A 131 1.30 -7.46 -10.45
N THR A 132 1.19 -8.27 -11.50
CA THR A 132 2.25 -9.22 -11.87
C THR A 132 3.26 -8.56 -12.80
N PRO A 133 4.46 -9.15 -12.98
CA PRO A 133 5.37 -8.72 -14.03
C PRO A 133 4.72 -8.77 -15.43
N GLY A 134 5.17 -7.89 -16.32
CA GLY A 134 4.66 -7.81 -17.68
C GLY A 134 3.69 -6.65 -17.92
N ILE A 135 3.77 -5.62 -17.08
CA ILE A 135 2.97 -4.38 -17.19
C ILE A 135 3.88 -3.23 -17.64
N TRP A 136 5.01 -3.08 -16.99
CA TRP A 136 5.96 -2.01 -17.22
C TRP A 136 7.25 -2.53 -17.84
N GLU A 137 8.03 -1.64 -18.47
CA GLU A 137 9.33 -2.02 -19.00
C GLU A 137 10.27 -2.59 -17.93
N VAL A 138 10.16 -2.09 -16.71
CA VAL A 138 11.03 -2.44 -15.57
C VAL A 138 10.44 -3.50 -14.64
N TYR A 139 9.24 -3.96 -14.93
CA TYR A 139 8.57 -4.92 -14.06
C TYR A 139 7.61 -5.82 -14.83
#